data_0d93f8d238b2ae5928738d557a7b854c
#
_entry.id   0d93f8d238b2ae5928738d557a7b854c
#
_cell.length_a   1.000
_cell.length_b   1.000
_cell.length_c   1.000
_cell.angle_alpha   90.00
_cell.angle_beta   90.00
_cell.angle_gamma   90.00
#
_symmetry.space_group_name_H-M   'P 1'
#
loop_
_entity.id
_entity.type
_entity.pdbx_description
1 polymer ?
#
loop_
_entity_poly.entity_id
_entity_poly.type
_entity_poly.pdbx_seq_one_letter_code
_entity_poly.pdbx_strand_id
1 'polypeptide(L)'
;VKHNILRELCRRFEVLWCPASMTLDEMYRDWSPDALFASNGPGDPAHPGAATDARKTLAAAVRQDMPVMGICLGHQLMGLAAGLRTYKLRYGLRGANQPVMDLETRRVHITSQNHGFAVEDPIQGMLAPHPSGACSEVTDNVLGAEFKVRHVNSNDGTVEGLDLLDKPAFTIQFHPEACPGPHDASPLFDRFQNMVAEHLSTAGPEIVTKDGVPDASS
;
A
#
# COMPACT_ATOMS: atom_id res chain seq x y z
N VAL A 1 0.13 -2.64 13.88
CA VAL A 1 0.29 -3.76 12.92
C VAL A 1 -0.42 -4.99 13.45
N LYS A 2 -1.20 -5.67 12.62
CA LYS A 2 -1.81 -6.95 12.97
C LYS A 2 -0.77 -8.07 12.90
N HIS A 3 -0.69 -8.90 13.95
CA HIS A 3 0.35 -9.94 14.05
C HIS A 3 0.42 -10.89 12.85
N ASN A 4 -0.72 -11.19 12.22
CA ASN A 4 -0.73 -12.06 11.06
C ASN A 4 -0.10 -11.43 9.82
N ILE A 5 -0.19 -10.11 9.66
CA ILE A 5 0.57 -9.41 8.61
C ILE A 5 2.06 -9.64 8.82
N LEU A 6 2.57 -9.45 10.04
CA LEU A 6 3.97 -9.71 10.36
C LEU A 6 4.36 -11.17 10.08
N ARG A 7 3.49 -12.14 10.45
CA ARG A 7 3.76 -13.57 10.16
C ARG A 7 3.86 -13.84 8.65
N GLU A 8 2.97 -13.26 7.84
CA GLU A 8 3.02 -13.43 6.38
C GLU A 8 4.26 -12.77 5.76
N LEU A 9 4.66 -11.61 6.27
CA LEU A 9 5.89 -10.95 5.82
C LEU A 9 7.14 -11.71 6.26
N CYS A 10 7.25 -12.12 7.55
CA CYS A 10 8.42 -12.84 8.06
C CYS A 10 8.63 -14.24 7.44
N ARG A 11 7.62 -14.81 6.77
CA ARG A 11 7.78 -16.06 5.98
C ARG A 11 8.50 -15.80 4.66
N ARG A 12 8.54 -14.56 4.17
CA ARG A 12 9.00 -14.20 2.83
C ARG A 12 10.20 -13.25 2.84
N PHE A 13 10.35 -12.49 3.91
CA PHE A 13 11.31 -11.37 4.02
C PHE A 13 11.98 -11.34 5.39
N GLU A 14 13.14 -10.75 5.46
CA GLU A 14 13.65 -10.14 6.69
C GLU A 14 12.89 -8.83 6.91
N VAL A 15 12.28 -8.66 8.09
CA VAL A 15 11.35 -7.56 8.36
C VAL A 15 11.90 -6.60 9.38
N LEU A 16 12.06 -5.34 8.98
CA LEU A 16 12.36 -4.22 9.86
C LEU A 16 11.06 -3.48 10.21
N TRP A 17 10.78 -3.34 11.48
CA TRP A 17 9.59 -2.62 11.94
C TRP A 17 9.97 -1.20 12.35
N CYS A 18 9.57 -0.23 11.51
CA CYS A 18 9.87 1.18 11.68
C CYS A 18 8.65 1.98 12.18
N PRO A 19 8.86 3.05 12.95
CA PRO A 19 7.82 4.02 13.27
C PRO A 19 7.26 4.69 12.00
N ALA A 20 5.97 5.04 12.02
CA ALA A 20 5.33 5.72 10.88
C ALA A 20 5.91 7.11 10.56
N SER A 21 6.62 7.71 11.51
CA SER A 21 7.31 9.00 11.35
C SER A 21 8.70 8.89 10.74
N MET A 22 9.26 7.67 10.60
CA MET A 22 10.60 7.47 10.05
C MET A 22 10.59 7.78 8.54
N THR A 23 11.56 8.57 8.10
CA THR A 23 11.73 8.92 6.71
C THR A 23 12.44 7.80 5.93
N LEU A 24 12.30 7.81 4.61
CA LEU A 24 13.00 6.84 3.76
C LEU A 24 14.53 6.99 3.86
N ASP A 25 15.04 8.23 3.95
CA ASP A 25 16.48 8.51 4.10
C ASP A 25 17.04 7.95 5.41
N GLU A 26 16.27 8.01 6.50
CA GLU A 26 16.65 7.38 7.77
C GLU A 26 16.68 5.86 7.66
N MET A 27 15.73 5.26 6.94
CA MET A 27 15.73 3.81 6.69
C MET A 27 16.94 3.38 5.85
N TYR A 28 17.28 4.12 4.81
CA TYR A 28 18.46 3.83 3.98
C TYR A 28 19.79 4.00 4.72
N ARG A 29 19.89 5.01 5.56
CA ARG A 29 21.11 5.23 6.36
C ARG A 29 21.41 4.04 7.27
N ASP A 30 20.38 3.44 7.85
CA ASP A 30 20.55 2.45 8.90
C ASP A 30 20.46 1.00 8.37
N TRP A 31 19.68 0.73 7.31
CA TRP A 31 19.37 -0.67 6.87
C TRP A 31 19.34 -0.90 5.35
N SER A 32 19.20 0.10 4.51
CA SER A 32 19.06 -0.05 3.04
C SER A 32 17.97 -1.06 2.62
N PRO A 33 16.69 -0.81 2.91
CA PRO A 33 15.62 -1.75 2.61
C PRO A 33 15.36 -1.89 1.11
N ASP A 34 15.06 -3.12 0.66
CA ASP A 34 14.73 -3.44 -0.73
C ASP A 34 13.27 -3.13 -1.10
N ALA A 35 12.39 -3.03 -0.12
CA ALA A 35 10.98 -2.80 -0.33
C ALA A 35 10.33 -2.12 0.89
N LEU A 36 9.19 -1.47 0.68
CA LEU A 36 8.42 -0.83 1.73
C LEU A 36 7.03 -1.45 1.86
N PHE A 37 6.64 -1.78 3.07
CA PHE A 37 5.30 -2.27 3.39
C PHE A 37 4.57 -1.28 4.29
N ALA A 38 3.48 -0.69 3.78
CA ALA A 38 2.60 0.18 4.56
C ALA A 38 1.49 -0.64 5.22
N SER A 39 1.62 -0.82 6.51
CA SER A 39 0.73 -1.68 7.30
C SER A 39 -0.64 -1.04 7.57
N ASN A 40 -1.55 -1.86 8.07
CA ASN A 40 -2.79 -1.40 8.67
C ASN A 40 -2.55 -0.56 9.92
N GLY A 41 -3.50 0.29 10.25
CA GLY A 41 -3.45 1.13 11.46
C GLY A 41 -4.80 1.75 11.77
N PRO A 42 -4.95 2.33 12.96
CA PRO A 42 -6.15 3.05 13.37
C PRO A 42 -6.10 4.52 12.92
N GLY A 43 -7.25 5.15 12.99
CA GLY A 43 -7.38 6.60 12.84
C GLY A 43 -7.88 7.04 11.47
N ASP A 44 -7.91 8.36 11.30
CA ASP A 44 -8.26 9.02 10.05
C ASP A 44 -6.99 9.15 9.19
N PRO A 45 -6.97 8.62 7.96
CA PRO A 45 -5.80 8.71 7.08
C PRO A 45 -5.44 10.14 6.68
N ALA A 46 -6.42 11.06 6.70
CA ALA A 46 -6.21 12.47 6.39
C ALA A 46 -5.80 13.32 7.60
N HIS A 47 -5.75 12.73 8.81
CA HIS A 47 -5.39 13.47 10.01
C HIS A 47 -3.92 13.91 9.98
N PRO A 48 -3.60 15.19 10.34
CA PRO A 48 -2.22 15.67 10.45
C PRO A 48 -1.37 14.85 11.44
N GLY A 49 -0.07 14.74 11.19
CA GLY A 49 0.88 14.04 12.05
C GLY A 49 1.44 12.78 11.40
N ALA A 50 1.55 11.68 12.15
CA ALA A 50 2.20 10.45 11.71
C ALA A 50 1.66 9.89 10.37
N ALA A 51 0.37 10.07 10.07
CA ALA A 51 -0.21 9.71 8.78
C ALA A 51 0.37 10.55 7.63
N THR A 52 0.61 11.85 7.86
CA THR A 52 1.24 12.74 6.88
C THR A 52 2.70 12.33 6.62
N ASP A 53 3.45 11.97 7.66
CA ASP A 53 4.85 11.57 7.51
C ASP A 53 4.95 10.22 6.78
N ALA A 54 4.14 9.24 7.16
CA ALA A 54 4.05 7.96 6.46
C ALA A 54 3.69 8.13 4.97
N ARG A 55 2.77 9.06 4.63
CA ARG A 55 2.43 9.39 3.24
C ARG A 55 3.61 9.94 2.46
N LYS A 56 4.41 10.83 3.08
CA LYS A 56 5.64 11.36 2.45
C LYS A 56 6.66 10.26 2.18
N THR A 57 6.87 9.37 3.14
CA THR A 57 7.78 8.23 3.03
C THR A 57 7.34 7.27 1.92
N LEU A 58 6.03 6.96 1.83
CA LEU A 58 5.45 6.17 0.74
C LEU A 58 5.69 6.82 -0.63
N ALA A 59 5.43 8.13 -0.73
CA ALA A 59 5.64 8.86 -1.97
C ALA A 59 7.12 8.88 -2.37
N ALA A 60 8.04 9.01 -1.42
CA ALA A 60 9.48 8.94 -1.70
C ALA A 60 9.89 7.55 -2.21
N ALA A 61 9.40 6.47 -1.60
CA ALA A 61 9.66 5.10 -2.02
C ALA A 61 9.17 4.83 -3.45
N VAL A 62 7.92 5.23 -3.76
CA VAL A 62 7.34 5.07 -5.11
C VAL A 62 8.14 5.85 -6.16
N ARG A 63 8.54 7.09 -5.88
CA ARG A 63 9.35 7.89 -6.81
C ARG A 63 10.72 7.29 -7.10
N GLN A 64 11.28 6.54 -6.16
CA GLN A 64 12.56 5.83 -6.30
C GLN A 64 12.41 4.42 -6.87
N ASP A 65 11.25 4.08 -7.43
CA ASP A 65 10.94 2.75 -7.98
C ASP A 65 11.05 1.60 -6.97
N MET A 66 11.06 1.90 -5.67
CA MET A 66 11.06 0.89 -4.63
C MET A 66 9.74 0.10 -4.66
N PRO A 67 9.77 -1.24 -4.57
CA PRO A 67 8.56 -2.03 -4.43
C PRO A 67 7.75 -1.65 -3.18
N VAL A 68 6.46 -1.35 -3.36
CA VAL A 68 5.58 -0.95 -2.26
C VAL A 68 4.29 -1.76 -2.25
N MET A 69 3.93 -2.28 -1.08
CA MET A 69 2.60 -2.83 -0.82
C MET A 69 1.94 -2.10 0.35
N GLY A 70 0.66 -1.72 0.20
CA GLY A 70 -0.14 -1.09 1.25
C GLY A 70 -1.37 -1.90 1.63
N ILE A 71 -1.64 -2.06 2.93
CA ILE A 71 -2.84 -2.72 3.46
C ILE A 71 -3.65 -1.77 4.34
N CYS A 72 -4.96 -1.69 4.10
CA CYS A 72 -5.95 -0.98 4.90
C CYS A 72 -5.58 0.51 5.05
N LEU A 73 -5.01 0.95 6.18
CA LEU A 73 -4.51 2.32 6.31
C LEU A 73 -3.43 2.64 5.26
N GLY A 74 -2.54 1.70 4.96
CA GLY A 74 -1.51 1.86 3.92
C GLY A 74 -2.11 2.11 2.53
N HIS A 75 -3.22 1.46 2.19
CA HIS A 75 -3.98 1.74 0.97
C HIS A 75 -4.54 3.17 0.96
N GLN A 76 -5.14 3.60 2.08
CA GLN A 76 -5.72 4.94 2.19
C GLN A 76 -4.66 6.04 2.10
N LEU A 77 -3.50 5.84 2.73
CA LEU A 77 -2.37 6.76 2.64
C LEU A 77 -1.80 6.85 1.22
N MET A 78 -1.74 5.73 0.51
CA MET A 78 -1.32 5.70 -0.89
C MET A 78 -2.35 6.41 -1.78
N GLY A 79 -3.65 6.20 -1.56
CA GLY A 79 -4.72 6.92 -2.24
C GLY A 79 -4.60 8.44 -2.08
N LEU A 80 -4.38 8.91 -0.85
CA LEU A 80 -4.12 10.33 -0.58
C LEU A 80 -2.84 10.83 -1.26
N ALA A 81 -1.77 10.02 -1.31
CA ALA A 81 -0.54 10.38 -2.01
C ALA A 81 -0.73 10.44 -3.54
N ALA A 82 -1.66 9.66 -4.08
CA ALA A 82 -2.07 9.69 -5.48
C ALA A 82 -3.01 10.87 -5.83
N GLY A 83 -3.36 11.70 -4.86
CA GLY A 83 -4.26 12.83 -5.05
C GLY A 83 -5.75 12.49 -4.91
N LEU A 84 -6.06 11.27 -4.50
CA LEU A 84 -7.44 10.87 -4.21
C LEU A 84 -7.88 11.38 -2.83
N ARG A 85 -9.17 11.46 -2.63
CA ARG A 85 -9.76 11.76 -1.33
C ARG A 85 -10.07 10.49 -0.56
N THR A 86 -10.18 10.62 0.75
CA THR A 86 -10.75 9.59 1.62
C THR A 86 -12.02 10.11 2.28
N TYR A 87 -12.93 9.23 2.57
CA TYR A 87 -14.18 9.57 3.25
C TYR A 87 -14.50 8.58 4.35
N LYS A 88 -15.24 9.05 5.34
CA LYS A 88 -15.71 8.22 6.43
C LYS A 88 -16.96 7.44 6.01
N LEU A 89 -16.91 6.14 6.12
CA LEU A 89 -18.07 5.27 5.92
C LEU A 89 -19.07 5.47 7.06
N ARG A 90 -20.36 5.50 6.74
CA ARG A 90 -21.43 5.72 7.72
C ARG A 90 -21.43 4.69 8.86
N TYR A 91 -21.17 3.42 8.54
CA TYR A 91 -21.17 2.32 9.50
C TYR A 91 -19.82 1.58 9.57
N GLY A 92 -18.89 1.91 8.68
CA GLY A 92 -17.68 1.13 8.45
C GLY A 92 -17.95 -0.20 7.77
N LEU A 93 -16.92 -0.82 7.21
CA LEU A 93 -16.96 -2.16 6.64
C LEU A 93 -16.25 -3.11 7.61
N ARG A 94 -17.00 -4.14 8.08
CA ARG A 94 -16.50 -5.14 9.03
C ARG A 94 -17.05 -6.51 8.68
N GLY A 95 -16.25 -7.54 8.98
CA GLY A 95 -16.63 -8.94 8.78
C GLY A 95 -15.65 -9.71 7.91
N ALA A 96 -15.83 -11.01 7.83
CA ALA A 96 -14.96 -11.94 7.10
C ALA A 96 -15.64 -12.56 5.87
N ASN A 97 -16.67 -11.90 5.36
CA ASN A 97 -17.53 -12.39 4.28
C ASN A 97 -17.83 -11.33 3.23
N GLN A 98 -16.92 -10.39 3.03
CA GLN A 98 -17.10 -9.29 2.08
C GLN A 98 -16.57 -9.69 0.69
N PRO A 99 -17.42 -9.70 -0.34
CA PRO A 99 -17.00 -10.05 -1.69
C PRO A 99 -16.30 -8.87 -2.35
N VAL A 100 -15.08 -9.08 -2.82
CA VAL A 100 -14.27 -8.10 -3.54
C VAL A 100 -13.93 -8.64 -4.92
N MET A 101 -14.27 -7.88 -5.96
CA MET A 101 -13.95 -8.22 -7.34
C MET A 101 -12.59 -7.65 -7.73
N ASP A 102 -11.74 -8.50 -8.26
CA ASP A 102 -10.57 -8.11 -9.04
C ASP A 102 -11.03 -7.74 -10.46
N LEU A 103 -10.89 -6.49 -10.85
CA LEU A 103 -11.38 -5.97 -12.12
C LEU A 103 -10.60 -6.51 -13.34
N GLU A 104 -9.35 -6.94 -13.14
CA GLU A 104 -8.52 -7.49 -14.22
C GLU A 104 -8.83 -8.95 -14.48
N THR A 105 -8.85 -9.77 -13.42
CA THR A 105 -9.12 -11.21 -13.54
C THR A 105 -10.60 -11.56 -13.54
N ARG A 106 -11.46 -10.62 -13.16
CA ARG A 106 -12.93 -10.78 -12.98
C ARG A 106 -13.29 -11.84 -11.93
N ARG A 107 -12.36 -12.16 -11.05
CA ARG A 107 -12.60 -13.08 -9.93
C ARG A 107 -13.09 -12.32 -8.71
N VAL A 108 -13.99 -12.96 -7.97
CA VAL A 108 -14.47 -12.46 -6.68
C VAL A 108 -13.75 -13.24 -5.57
N HIS A 109 -13.13 -12.51 -4.66
CA HIS A 109 -12.51 -13.04 -3.45
C HIS A 109 -13.41 -12.72 -2.26
N ILE A 110 -13.58 -13.67 -1.35
CA ILE A 110 -14.21 -13.40 -0.07
C ILE A 110 -13.14 -12.89 0.88
N THR A 111 -13.34 -11.69 1.43
CA THR A 111 -12.31 -10.96 2.17
C THR A 111 -12.73 -10.63 3.59
N SER A 112 -11.72 -10.40 4.43
CA SER A 112 -11.88 -9.83 5.78
C SER A 112 -11.74 -8.31 5.72
N GLN A 113 -12.70 -7.60 6.30
CA GLN A 113 -12.76 -6.14 6.34
C GLN A 113 -12.83 -5.62 7.78
N ASN A 114 -12.11 -4.56 8.07
CA ASN A 114 -12.21 -3.84 9.33
C ASN A 114 -11.72 -2.41 9.19
N HIS A 115 -12.49 -1.56 8.51
CA HIS A 115 -12.14 -0.16 8.31
C HIS A 115 -13.34 0.76 8.40
N GLY A 116 -13.10 2.02 8.78
CA GLY A 116 -14.11 3.07 8.89
C GLY A 116 -13.98 4.15 7.82
N PHE A 117 -12.90 4.12 7.04
CA PHE A 117 -12.63 5.05 5.95
C PHE A 117 -12.39 4.27 4.66
N ALA A 118 -12.67 4.90 3.52
CA ALA A 118 -12.41 4.37 2.19
C ALA A 118 -11.82 5.45 1.28
N VAL A 119 -11.14 5.02 0.23
CA VAL A 119 -10.68 5.88 -0.85
C VAL A 119 -11.84 6.18 -1.77
N GLU A 120 -11.99 7.44 -2.19
CA GLU A 120 -13.02 7.86 -3.12
C GLU A 120 -12.78 7.26 -4.52
N ASP A 121 -13.87 6.92 -5.19
CA ASP A 121 -13.82 6.46 -6.58
C ASP A 121 -13.30 7.59 -7.48
N PRO A 122 -12.14 7.42 -8.16
CA PRO A 122 -11.56 8.46 -9.02
C PRO A 122 -12.42 8.78 -10.24
N ILE A 123 -13.35 7.88 -10.61
CA ILE A 123 -14.22 8.01 -11.79
C ILE A 123 -15.64 8.48 -11.37
N GLN A 124 -15.78 9.03 -10.21
CA GLN A 124 -16.99 9.65 -9.63
C GLN A 124 -18.32 8.98 -10.02
N GLY A 125 -18.69 7.95 -9.26
CA GLY A 125 -20.00 7.29 -9.40
C GLY A 125 -20.06 6.19 -10.45
N MET A 126 -18.93 5.83 -11.06
CA MET A 126 -18.86 4.71 -12.00
C MET A 126 -18.77 3.37 -11.28
N LEU A 127 -18.20 3.34 -10.08
CA LEU A 127 -18.02 2.13 -9.28
C LEU A 127 -18.92 2.13 -8.04
N ALA A 128 -19.12 3.27 -7.41
CA ALA A 128 -19.98 3.41 -6.23
C ALA A 128 -20.87 4.66 -6.32
N PRO A 129 -22.06 4.65 -5.70
CA PRO A 129 -22.81 5.87 -5.47
C PRO A 129 -21.97 6.81 -4.62
N HIS A 130 -22.05 8.11 -4.94
CA HIS A 130 -21.27 9.14 -4.26
C HIS A 130 -21.42 9.04 -2.73
N PRO A 131 -20.33 9.01 -1.97
CA PRO A 131 -20.41 8.83 -0.53
C PRO A 131 -21.23 9.94 0.12
N SER A 132 -22.13 9.58 1.00
CA SER A 132 -22.94 10.53 1.79
C SER A 132 -22.18 11.17 2.96
N GLY A 133 -20.87 10.88 3.10
CA GLY A 133 -20.01 11.37 4.18
C GLY A 133 -19.12 12.54 3.77
N ALA A 134 -18.57 13.25 4.76
CA ALA A 134 -17.56 14.27 4.52
C ALA A 134 -16.29 13.62 3.94
N CYS A 135 -15.83 14.11 2.79
CA CYS A 135 -14.56 13.73 2.20
C CYS A 135 -13.42 14.57 2.78
N SER A 136 -12.21 14.05 2.74
CA SER A 136 -11.00 14.81 2.98
C SER A 136 -10.82 15.90 1.91
N GLU A 137 -9.94 16.84 2.16
CA GLU A 137 -9.52 17.78 1.11
C GLU A 137 -8.80 17.02 -0.03
N VAL A 138 -8.90 17.57 -1.24
CA VAL A 138 -8.12 17.08 -2.38
C VAL A 138 -6.65 17.38 -2.12
N THR A 139 -5.80 16.40 -2.34
CA THR A 139 -4.34 16.55 -2.25
C THR A 139 -3.73 16.49 -3.65
N ASP A 140 -2.53 17.06 -3.80
CA ASP A 140 -1.78 16.88 -5.04
C ASP A 140 -1.32 15.42 -5.17
N ASN A 141 -1.26 14.92 -6.41
CA ASN A 141 -0.61 13.65 -6.70
C ASN A 141 0.91 13.80 -6.49
N VAL A 142 1.39 13.38 -5.33
CA VAL A 142 2.80 13.46 -4.96
C VAL A 142 3.57 12.17 -5.28
N LEU A 143 2.90 11.16 -5.83
CA LEU A 143 3.56 9.91 -6.27
C LEU A 143 4.34 10.13 -7.56
N GLY A 144 3.84 11.03 -8.44
CA GLY A 144 4.39 11.19 -9.78
C GLY A 144 4.16 9.94 -10.65
N ALA A 145 3.10 9.19 -10.39
CA ALA A 145 2.76 7.93 -11.04
C ALA A 145 1.26 7.90 -11.35
N GLU A 146 0.90 7.20 -12.42
CA GLU A 146 -0.49 6.89 -12.75
C GLU A 146 -0.95 5.63 -12.00
N PHE A 147 -2.24 5.52 -11.76
CA PHE A 147 -2.83 4.37 -11.07
C PHE A 147 -4.14 3.93 -11.74
N LYS A 148 -4.52 2.68 -11.48
CA LYS A 148 -5.85 2.15 -11.80
C LYS A 148 -6.50 1.56 -10.55
N VAL A 149 -7.82 1.61 -10.48
CA VAL A 149 -8.57 0.80 -9.51
C VAL A 149 -8.49 -0.65 -9.94
N ARG A 150 -7.98 -1.48 -9.03
CA ARG A 150 -7.82 -2.92 -9.26
C ARG A 150 -8.92 -3.74 -8.60
N HIS A 151 -9.29 -3.39 -7.40
CA HIS A 151 -10.26 -4.12 -6.61
C HIS A 151 -11.42 -3.23 -6.18
N VAL A 152 -12.63 -3.78 -6.23
CA VAL A 152 -13.86 -3.11 -5.79
C VAL A 152 -14.72 -4.05 -4.97
N ASN A 153 -15.40 -3.51 -3.96
CA ASN A 153 -16.40 -4.26 -3.21
C ASN A 153 -17.61 -4.55 -4.11
N SER A 154 -17.99 -5.81 -4.21
CA SER A 154 -19.07 -6.22 -5.10
C SER A 154 -20.47 -5.80 -4.59
N ASN A 155 -20.61 -5.45 -3.31
CA ASN A 155 -21.89 -5.05 -2.73
C ASN A 155 -22.19 -3.56 -2.94
N ASP A 156 -21.17 -2.69 -2.80
CA ASP A 156 -21.38 -1.24 -2.76
C ASP A 156 -20.43 -0.44 -3.68
N GLY A 157 -19.50 -1.12 -4.38
CA GLY A 157 -18.57 -0.49 -5.30
C GLY A 157 -17.42 0.28 -4.61
N THR A 158 -17.28 0.20 -3.29
CA THR A 158 -16.16 0.83 -2.57
C THR A 158 -14.82 0.40 -3.19
N VAL A 159 -13.90 1.35 -3.37
CA VAL A 159 -12.55 1.07 -3.87
C VAL A 159 -11.78 0.25 -2.84
N GLU A 160 -11.34 -0.92 -3.28
CA GLU A 160 -10.71 -1.93 -2.42
C GLU A 160 -9.25 -2.20 -2.79
N GLY A 161 -8.73 -1.56 -3.82
CA GLY A 161 -7.33 -1.69 -4.20
C GLY A 161 -6.94 -0.84 -5.40
N LEU A 162 -5.68 -0.41 -5.39
CA LEU A 162 -5.05 0.38 -6.45
C LEU A 162 -3.78 -0.34 -6.92
N ASP A 163 -3.58 -0.38 -8.24
CA ASP A 163 -2.29 -0.72 -8.87
C ASP A 163 -1.70 0.56 -9.47
N LEU A 164 -0.42 0.82 -9.25
CA LEU A 164 0.30 1.84 -9.99
C LEU A 164 0.74 1.25 -11.34
N LEU A 165 0.66 2.05 -12.42
CA LEU A 165 0.82 1.52 -13.77
C LEU A 165 2.28 1.38 -14.18
N ASP A 166 3.10 2.32 -13.77
CA ASP A 166 4.50 2.49 -14.15
C ASP A 166 5.48 2.35 -12.98
N LYS A 167 4.98 1.93 -11.83
CA LYS A 167 5.75 1.77 -10.59
C LYS A 167 5.46 0.41 -9.94
N PRO A 168 6.46 -0.22 -9.30
CA PRO A 168 6.27 -1.50 -8.63
C PRO A 168 5.49 -1.32 -7.30
N ALA A 169 4.24 -0.89 -7.38
CA ALA A 169 3.45 -0.63 -6.20
C ALA A 169 1.98 -1.00 -6.38
N PHE A 170 1.39 -1.59 -5.35
CA PHE A 170 -0.04 -1.84 -5.27
C PHE A 170 -0.56 -1.78 -3.85
N THR A 171 -1.86 -1.59 -3.70
CA THR A 171 -2.49 -1.51 -2.39
C THR A 171 -3.83 -2.20 -2.35
N ILE A 172 -4.24 -2.64 -1.16
CA ILE A 172 -5.52 -3.26 -0.89
C ILE A 172 -6.14 -2.73 0.41
N GLN A 173 -7.45 -2.55 0.41
CA GLN A 173 -8.19 -2.06 1.57
C GLN A 173 -8.49 -3.17 2.57
N PHE A 174 -8.75 -4.37 2.09
CA PHE A 174 -9.08 -5.55 2.90
C PHE A 174 -7.83 -6.20 3.50
N HIS A 175 -8.05 -7.22 4.34
CA HIS A 175 -7.02 -7.93 5.09
C HIS A 175 -6.72 -9.31 4.47
N PRO A 176 -5.70 -9.46 3.59
CA PRO A 176 -5.37 -10.73 2.93
C PRO A 176 -4.77 -11.76 3.89
N GLU A 177 -4.24 -11.30 5.04
CA GLU A 177 -3.71 -12.15 6.10
C GLU A 177 -4.81 -12.88 6.86
N ALA A 178 -6.09 -12.51 6.65
CA ALA A 178 -7.26 -13.10 7.33
C ALA A 178 -7.14 -13.14 8.87
N CYS A 179 -7.52 -14.24 9.50
CA CYS A 179 -7.51 -14.49 10.93
C CYS A 179 -8.21 -13.40 11.80
N PRO A 180 -9.54 -13.51 11.88
CA PRO A 180 -10.38 -14.53 11.23
C PRO A 180 -10.66 -14.21 9.77
N GLY A 181 -11.02 -15.22 9.01
CA GLY A 181 -11.56 -15.09 7.66
C GLY A 181 -10.92 -16.01 6.62
N PRO A 182 -11.44 -15.97 5.39
CA PRO A 182 -10.96 -16.79 4.29
C PRO A 182 -9.57 -16.35 3.82
N HIS A 183 -8.84 -17.30 3.21
CA HIS A 183 -7.47 -17.10 2.72
C HIS A 183 -7.40 -16.85 1.21
N ASP A 184 -8.51 -16.55 0.56
CA ASP A 184 -8.60 -16.34 -0.89
C ASP A 184 -7.64 -15.27 -1.40
N ALA A 185 -7.36 -14.27 -0.57
CA ALA A 185 -6.50 -13.14 -0.90
C ALA A 185 -5.02 -13.32 -0.46
N SER A 186 -4.68 -14.44 0.19
CA SER A 186 -3.30 -14.69 0.63
C SER A 186 -2.24 -14.65 -0.50
N PRO A 187 -2.56 -15.01 -1.77
CA PRO A 187 -1.61 -14.87 -2.88
C PRO A 187 -1.12 -13.44 -3.17
N LEU A 188 -1.76 -12.42 -2.58
CA LEU A 188 -1.28 -11.04 -2.72
C LEU A 188 0.07 -10.80 -2.02
N PHE A 189 0.40 -11.56 -0.97
CA PHE A 189 1.74 -11.53 -0.38
C PHE A 189 2.79 -12.17 -1.31
N ASP A 190 2.40 -13.21 -2.06
CA ASP A 190 3.29 -13.83 -3.06
C ASP A 190 3.50 -12.88 -4.25
N ARG A 191 2.45 -12.15 -4.67
CA ARG A 191 2.57 -11.06 -5.66
C ARG A 191 3.60 -10.02 -5.21
N PHE A 192 3.56 -9.60 -3.95
CA PHE A 192 4.53 -8.64 -3.42
C PHE A 192 5.94 -9.23 -3.42
N GLN A 193 6.12 -10.48 -2.99
CA GLN A 193 7.42 -11.16 -3.00
C GLN A 193 8.00 -11.24 -4.43
N ASN A 194 7.20 -11.61 -5.41
CA ASN A 194 7.63 -11.67 -6.81
C ASN A 194 8.02 -10.29 -7.33
N MET A 195 7.25 -9.24 -7.02
CA MET A 195 7.56 -7.87 -7.39
C MET A 195 8.92 -7.42 -6.83
N VAL A 196 9.23 -7.74 -5.57
CA VAL A 196 10.54 -7.45 -4.96
C VAL A 196 11.65 -8.23 -5.66
N ALA A 197 11.45 -9.52 -5.92
CA ALA A 197 12.44 -10.35 -6.60
C ALA A 197 12.73 -9.85 -8.03
N GLU A 198 11.71 -9.45 -8.77
CA GLU A 198 11.86 -8.86 -10.10
C GLU A 198 12.65 -7.55 -10.05
N HIS A 199 12.32 -6.66 -9.10
CA HIS A 199 13.04 -5.41 -8.90
C HIS A 199 14.52 -5.64 -8.63
N LEU A 200 14.86 -6.52 -7.70
CA LEU A 200 16.25 -6.85 -7.39
C LEU A 200 17.01 -7.47 -8.58
N SER A 201 16.32 -8.26 -9.40
CA SER A 201 16.94 -8.88 -10.58
C SER A 201 17.26 -7.86 -11.69
N THR A 202 16.49 -6.77 -11.77
CA THR A 202 16.67 -5.71 -12.77
C THR A 202 17.64 -4.61 -12.31
N ALA A 203 17.74 -4.38 -11.00
CA ALA A 203 18.65 -3.39 -10.42
C ALA A 203 20.15 -3.74 -10.61
N GLY A 204 20.49 -5.00 -10.91
CA GLY A 204 21.87 -5.48 -11.02
C GLY A 204 22.60 -5.42 -9.67
N PRO A 205 23.71 -6.13 -9.48
CA PRO A 205 24.50 -5.95 -8.27
C PRO A 205 25.13 -4.53 -8.32
N GLU A 206 24.62 -3.60 -7.54
CA GLU A 206 25.43 -2.43 -7.16
C GLU A 206 26.64 -2.99 -6.41
N ILE A 207 27.78 -3.03 -7.11
CA ILE A 207 29.07 -3.28 -6.46
C ILE A 207 29.35 -2.03 -5.63
N VAL A 208 28.83 -1.99 -4.41
CA VAL A 208 29.33 -1.07 -3.40
C VAL A 208 30.72 -1.56 -3.05
N THR A 209 31.72 -1.09 -3.80
CA THR A 209 33.12 -1.20 -3.37
C THR A 209 33.25 -0.39 -2.08
N LYS A 210 33.30 -1.10 -0.97
CA LYS A 210 33.79 -0.57 0.30
C LYS A 210 35.31 -0.28 0.15
N ASP A 211 35.71 0.73 -0.59
CA ASP A 211 37.05 1.29 -0.52
C ASP A 211 37.11 2.53 -1.45
N GLY A 212 36.60 3.64 -0.92
CA GLY A 212 36.92 4.98 -1.46
C GLY A 212 38.36 5.39 -1.06
N VAL A 213 39.39 4.82 -1.71
CA VAL A 213 40.72 5.39 -1.70
C VAL A 213 41.09 5.61 -3.16
N PRO A 214 41.26 6.86 -3.63
CA PRO A 214 41.88 7.09 -4.92
C PRO A 214 43.36 6.69 -4.85
N ASP A 215 43.75 5.73 -5.68
CA ASP A 215 45.14 5.39 -5.89
C ASP A 215 45.81 6.58 -6.59
N ALA A 216 46.66 7.28 -5.84
CA ALA A 216 47.51 8.34 -6.32
C ALA A 216 48.86 7.73 -6.70
N SER A 217 48.94 7.13 -7.87
CA SER A 217 50.24 6.84 -8.50
C SER A 217 50.07 6.44 -9.97
N SER A 218 50.21 7.40 -10.86
CA SER A 218 51.01 7.38 -12.11
C SER A 218 50.68 8.59 -12.96
#